data_129719ef51b26a6d22e49ad4a07d9010
#
_entry.id   129719ef51b26a6d22e49ad4a07d9010
#
_cell.length_a   1.000
_cell.length_b   1.000
_cell.length_c   1.000
_cell.angle_alpha   90.00
_cell.angle_beta   90.00
_cell.angle_gamma   90.00
#
_symmetry.space_group_name_H-M   'P 1'
#
loop_
_entity.id
_entity.type
_entity.pdbx_description
1 polymer ?
#
loop_
_entity_poly.entity_id
_entity_poly.type
_entity_poly.pdbx_seq_one_letter_code
_entity_poly.pdbx_strand_id
1 'polypeptide(L)'
;LDNYAEDTYKPLLDDYVSTFDQYRAKKKELEDLETADQALLQRLDLLKFQYEELQEAQLTDGEVSQLETDIKRIQNSENLSLALNNAHLTLTDEHAITDRLYELSNQLQSISDILPDKYDRLKEDVDQFYYTLDDAKHQLYDELTNTEFDEQYLNELEARMNVLNSLKRKYGKDISELIVYQDKLDDEINKIENYEESTSQLREEIESLYDKVFKLGKKL
;
A
#
# COMPACT_ATOMS: atom_id res chain seq x y z
N LEU A 1 53.23 58.14 -31.91
CA LEU A 1 51.85 57.66 -32.17
C LEU A 1 51.69 56.18 -32.12
N ASP A 2 52.73 55.38 -32.43
CA ASP A 2 52.65 53.92 -32.46
C ASP A 2 52.60 53.26 -31.05
N ASN A 3 53.29 53.82 -30.05
CA ASN A 3 53.30 53.26 -28.68
C ASN A 3 51.96 53.43 -27.94
N TYR A 4 51.12 54.39 -28.33
CA TYR A 4 49.83 54.60 -27.66
C TYR A 4 48.73 53.64 -28.13
N ALA A 5 48.87 53.11 -29.35
CA ALA A 5 48.01 52.08 -29.90
C ALA A 5 48.31 50.70 -29.33
N GLU A 6 49.58 50.36 -29.11
CA GLU A 6 50.02 49.10 -28.51
C GLU A 6 49.57 48.94 -27.06
N ASP A 7 49.61 50.01 -26.24
CA ASP A 7 49.23 49.98 -24.83
C ASP A 7 47.72 49.76 -24.62
N THR A 8 46.88 50.13 -25.58
CA THR A 8 45.41 49.96 -25.50
C THR A 8 44.96 48.68 -26.19
N TYR A 9 45.64 48.21 -27.24
CA TYR A 9 45.27 47.07 -28.03
C TYR A 9 45.67 45.73 -27.35
N LYS A 10 46.81 45.71 -26.71
CA LYS A 10 47.34 44.48 -26.06
C LYS A 10 46.48 43.99 -24.91
N PRO A 11 46.03 44.84 -23.95
CA PRO A 11 45.09 44.44 -22.89
C PRO A 11 43.76 43.94 -23.44
N LEU A 12 43.24 44.57 -24.51
CA LEU A 12 41.97 44.15 -25.13
C LEU A 12 42.09 42.81 -25.84
N LEU A 13 43.20 42.52 -26.48
CA LEU A 13 43.54 41.24 -27.11
C LEU A 13 43.70 40.12 -26.06
N ASP A 14 44.42 40.44 -24.98
CA ASP A 14 44.60 39.48 -23.88
C ASP A 14 43.23 39.13 -23.22
N ASP A 15 42.38 40.11 -23.05
CA ASP A 15 41.01 39.90 -22.49
C ASP A 15 40.12 39.11 -23.45
N TYR A 16 40.22 39.36 -24.76
CA TYR A 16 39.55 38.57 -25.79
C TYR A 16 39.99 37.10 -25.78
N VAL A 17 41.30 36.85 -25.80
CA VAL A 17 41.85 35.50 -25.81
C VAL A 17 41.47 34.76 -24.54
N SER A 18 41.62 35.38 -23.38
CA SER A 18 41.23 34.76 -22.10
C SER A 18 39.74 34.42 -22.06
N THR A 19 38.85 35.32 -22.48
CA THR A 19 37.40 35.10 -22.50
C THR A 19 37.01 34.01 -23.53
N PHE A 20 37.71 33.98 -24.67
CA PHE A 20 37.49 32.95 -25.69
C PHE A 20 37.94 31.58 -25.24
N ASP A 21 39.06 31.47 -24.55
CA ASP A 21 39.53 30.21 -23.98
C ASP A 21 38.56 29.68 -22.89
N GLN A 22 38.02 30.55 -22.04
CA GLN A 22 36.97 30.20 -21.09
C GLN A 22 35.71 29.71 -21.80
N TYR A 23 35.27 30.40 -22.83
CA TYR A 23 34.11 29.99 -23.63
C TYR A 23 34.31 28.60 -24.23
N ARG A 24 35.48 28.33 -24.82
CA ARG A 24 35.81 27.00 -25.39
C ARG A 24 35.85 25.91 -24.36
N ALA A 25 36.45 26.17 -23.19
CA ALA A 25 36.51 25.22 -22.10
C ALA A 25 35.11 24.85 -21.58
N LYS A 26 34.27 25.85 -21.36
CA LYS A 26 32.88 25.66 -20.90
C LYS A 26 32.01 24.94 -21.94
N LYS A 27 32.20 25.27 -23.22
CA LYS A 27 31.51 24.56 -24.31
C LYS A 27 31.86 23.09 -24.40
N LYS A 28 33.15 22.77 -24.22
CA LYS A 28 33.60 21.37 -24.18
C LYS A 28 33.03 20.62 -22.96
N GLU A 29 33.02 21.28 -21.81
CA GLU A 29 32.42 20.72 -20.60
C GLU A 29 30.92 20.39 -20.81
N LEU A 30 30.18 21.27 -21.49
CA LEU A 30 28.77 21.04 -21.83
C LEU A 30 28.59 19.85 -22.81
N GLU A 31 29.43 19.77 -23.88
CA GLU A 31 29.38 18.68 -24.85
C GLU A 31 29.64 17.30 -24.19
N ASP A 32 30.59 17.25 -23.24
CA ASP A 32 30.91 16.03 -22.48
C ASP A 32 29.72 15.62 -21.56
N LEU A 33 28.97 16.58 -21.01
CA LEU A 33 27.79 16.36 -20.19
C LEU A 33 26.56 15.95 -21.04
N GLU A 34 26.31 16.58 -22.18
CA GLU A 34 25.14 16.31 -23.04
C GLU A 34 25.14 14.92 -23.68
N THR A 35 26.30 14.29 -23.87
CA THR A 35 26.41 12.90 -24.35
C THR A 35 25.84 11.88 -23.36
N ALA A 36 25.76 12.22 -22.07
CA ALA A 36 25.16 11.37 -21.03
C ALA A 36 23.65 11.62 -20.83
N ASP A 37 23.11 12.71 -21.35
CA ASP A 37 21.81 13.30 -20.96
C ASP A 37 20.57 12.48 -21.39
N GLN A 38 20.55 11.91 -22.60
CA GLN A 38 19.33 11.22 -23.11
C GLN A 38 19.00 9.93 -22.33
N ALA A 39 20.01 9.15 -21.97
CA ALA A 39 19.82 7.94 -21.18
C ALA A 39 19.42 8.27 -19.74
N LEU A 40 19.95 9.37 -19.18
CA LEU A 40 19.60 9.84 -17.84
C LEU A 40 18.16 10.35 -17.76
N LEU A 41 17.66 11.07 -18.77
CA LEU A 41 16.28 11.57 -18.82
C LEU A 41 15.26 10.42 -18.88
N GLN A 42 15.51 9.41 -19.73
CA GLN A 42 14.63 8.23 -19.79
C GLN A 42 14.63 7.46 -18.47
N ARG A 43 15.78 7.39 -17.82
CA ARG A 43 15.93 6.76 -16.49
C ARG A 43 15.18 7.57 -15.43
N LEU A 44 15.26 8.89 -15.47
CA LEU A 44 14.57 9.79 -14.52
C LEU A 44 13.05 9.59 -14.54
N ASP A 45 12.45 9.50 -15.71
CA ASP A 45 10.99 9.27 -15.84
C ASP A 45 10.58 7.93 -15.20
N LEU A 46 11.36 6.86 -15.41
CA LEU A 46 11.10 5.57 -14.80
C LEU A 46 11.24 5.62 -13.27
N LEU A 47 12.30 6.27 -12.76
CA LEU A 47 12.55 6.40 -11.33
C LEU A 47 11.44 7.20 -10.64
N LYS A 48 10.98 8.30 -11.26
CA LYS A 48 9.86 9.12 -10.76
C LYS A 48 8.57 8.31 -10.71
N PHE A 49 8.26 7.56 -11.77
CA PHE A 49 7.08 6.71 -11.80
C PHE A 49 7.09 5.67 -10.66
N GLN A 50 8.21 4.99 -10.46
CA GLN A 50 8.35 4.01 -9.39
C GLN A 50 8.27 4.66 -8.00
N TYR A 51 8.89 5.82 -7.83
CA TYR A 51 8.83 6.56 -6.56
C TYR A 51 7.41 6.98 -6.22
N GLU A 52 6.68 7.57 -7.17
CA GLU A 52 5.28 7.98 -7.00
C GLU A 52 4.38 6.78 -6.65
N GLU A 53 4.53 5.65 -7.34
CA GLU A 53 3.77 4.44 -7.05
C GLU A 53 3.99 3.95 -5.61
N LEU A 54 5.24 3.93 -5.13
CA LEU A 54 5.56 3.52 -3.76
C LEU A 54 5.11 4.56 -2.73
N GLN A 55 5.20 5.85 -3.07
CA GLN A 55 4.75 6.93 -2.21
C GLN A 55 3.23 6.90 -2.02
N GLU A 56 2.47 6.71 -3.09
CA GLU A 56 1.01 6.59 -3.04
C GLU A 56 0.56 5.37 -2.22
N ALA A 57 1.34 4.30 -2.27
CA ALA A 57 1.06 3.10 -1.50
C ALA A 57 1.21 3.28 0.02
N GLN A 58 1.92 4.30 0.48
CA GLN A 58 2.12 4.61 1.90
C GLN A 58 2.53 3.38 2.72
N LEU A 59 3.63 2.75 2.31
CA LEU A 59 4.11 1.50 2.89
C LEU A 59 4.51 1.66 4.35
N THR A 60 4.11 0.71 5.17
CA THR A 60 4.45 0.64 6.60
C THR A 60 5.08 -0.70 6.92
N ASP A 61 6.18 -0.67 7.68
CA ASP A 61 6.85 -1.90 8.09
C ASP A 61 5.95 -2.72 9.04
N GLY A 62 5.93 -4.04 8.83
CA GLY A 62 5.09 -4.96 9.61
C GLY A 62 3.60 -4.98 9.22
N GLU A 63 3.14 -4.14 8.28
CA GLU A 63 1.74 -4.05 7.88
C GLU A 63 1.18 -5.38 7.37
N VAL A 64 1.95 -6.14 6.59
CA VAL A 64 1.52 -7.45 6.07
C VAL A 64 1.15 -8.41 7.20
N SER A 65 2.02 -8.54 8.20
CA SER A 65 1.77 -9.42 9.35
C SER A 65 0.55 -9.00 10.17
N GLN A 66 0.35 -7.69 10.32
CA GLN A 66 -0.82 -7.16 11.00
C GLN A 66 -2.11 -7.44 10.23
N LEU A 67 -2.09 -7.24 8.91
CA LEU A 67 -3.23 -7.55 8.03
C LEU A 67 -3.57 -9.03 8.04
N GLU A 68 -2.58 -9.92 7.96
CA GLU A 68 -2.79 -11.37 8.06
C GLU A 68 -3.47 -11.77 9.37
N THR A 69 -3.05 -11.19 10.48
CA THR A 69 -3.63 -11.43 11.80
C THR A 69 -5.09 -10.94 11.86
N ASP A 70 -5.35 -9.74 11.39
CA ASP A 70 -6.69 -9.13 11.42
C ASP A 70 -7.66 -9.84 10.48
N ILE A 71 -7.24 -10.19 9.27
CA ILE A 71 -8.03 -10.96 8.30
C ILE A 71 -8.42 -12.31 8.91
N LYS A 72 -7.45 -13.03 9.50
CA LYS A 72 -7.71 -14.32 10.12
C LYS A 72 -8.70 -14.24 11.28
N ARG A 73 -8.57 -13.19 12.10
CA ARG A 73 -9.49 -12.95 13.23
C ARG A 73 -10.92 -12.73 12.72
N ILE A 74 -11.11 -11.92 11.66
CA ILE A 74 -12.45 -11.63 11.11
C ILE A 74 -13.03 -12.85 10.42
N GLN A 75 -12.23 -13.61 9.66
CA GLN A 75 -12.68 -14.88 9.05
C GLN A 75 -13.10 -15.90 10.10
N ASN A 76 -12.41 -15.97 11.25
CA ASN A 76 -12.82 -16.83 12.36
C ASN A 76 -14.16 -16.39 12.97
N SER A 77 -14.41 -15.08 13.07
CA SER A 77 -15.70 -14.54 13.52
C SER A 77 -16.82 -14.86 12.54
N GLU A 78 -16.58 -14.83 11.24
CA GLU A 78 -17.53 -15.25 10.21
C GLU A 78 -17.87 -16.73 10.36
N ASN A 79 -16.87 -17.60 10.46
CA ASN A 79 -17.06 -19.03 10.62
C ASN A 79 -17.82 -19.37 11.90
N LEU A 80 -17.51 -18.69 13.00
CA LEU A 80 -18.24 -18.84 14.27
C LEU A 80 -19.71 -18.43 14.12
N SER A 81 -19.98 -17.30 13.50
CA SER A 81 -21.34 -16.81 13.25
C SER A 81 -22.16 -17.81 12.42
N LEU A 82 -21.57 -18.37 11.34
CA LEU A 82 -22.21 -19.38 10.52
C LEU A 82 -22.51 -20.68 11.32
N ALA A 83 -21.55 -21.14 12.12
CA ALA A 83 -21.73 -22.31 12.95
C ALA A 83 -22.82 -22.13 14.01
N LEU A 84 -22.85 -20.97 14.68
CA LEU A 84 -23.89 -20.62 15.65
C LEU A 84 -25.28 -20.54 15.00
N ASN A 85 -25.36 -19.94 13.82
CA ASN A 85 -26.62 -19.86 13.08
C ASN A 85 -27.13 -21.26 12.70
N ASN A 86 -26.28 -22.13 12.18
CA ASN A 86 -26.65 -23.49 11.82
C ASN A 86 -27.11 -24.30 13.05
N ALA A 87 -26.39 -24.18 14.17
CA ALA A 87 -26.78 -24.82 15.41
C ALA A 87 -28.14 -24.32 15.94
N HIS A 88 -28.35 -23.00 15.89
CA HIS A 88 -29.62 -22.38 16.28
C HIS A 88 -30.78 -22.84 15.39
N LEU A 89 -30.59 -22.89 14.06
CA LEU A 89 -31.59 -23.38 13.11
C LEU A 89 -31.98 -24.84 13.36
N THR A 90 -31.06 -25.69 13.76
CA THR A 90 -31.33 -27.08 14.15
C THR A 90 -32.35 -27.15 15.30
N LEU A 91 -32.39 -26.15 16.17
CA LEU A 91 -33.32 -26.07 17.29
C LEU A 91 -34.59 -25.25 17.03
N THR A 92 -34.66 -24.51 15.91
CA THR A 92 -35.73 -23.53 15.65
C THR A 92 -36.45 -23.69 14.31
N ASP A 93 -35.90 -24.46 13.35
CA ASP A 93 -36.47 -24.66 12.03
C ASP A 93 -37.66 -25.62 12.06
N GLU A 94 -38.40 -25.71 10.94
CA GLU A 94 -39.52 -26.67 10.81
C GLU A 94 -39.02 -28.08 11.11
N HIS A 95 -39.73 -28.79 11.97
CA HIS A 95 -39.36 -30.12 12.48
C HIS A 95 -38.10 -30.10 13.38
N ALA A 96 -37.80 -28.98 14.02
CA ALA A 96 -36.70 -28.88 14.97
C ALA A 96 -36.78 -29.96 16.08
N ILE A 97 -35.66 -30.27 16.69
CA ILE A 97 -35.58 -31.26 17.79
C ILE A 97 -36.46 -30.86 18.94
N THR A 98 -36.56 -29.58 19.26
CA THR A 98 -37.42 -29.04 20.33
C THR A 98 -38.91 -29.33 20.07
N ASP A 99 -39.40 -29.17 18.85
CA ASP A 99 -40.77 -29.45 18.47
C ASP A 99 -41.08 -30.93 18.57
N ARG A 100 -40.18 -31.79 18.15
CA ARG A 100 -40.29 -33.26 18.27
C ARG A 100 -40.29 -33.72 19.72
N LEU A 101 -39.46 -33.12 20.57
CA LEU A 101 -39.49 -33.38 22.00
C LEU A 101 -40.78 -32.92 22.67
N TYR A 102 -41.33 -31.79 22.25
CA TYR A 102 -42.61 -31.31 22.74
C TYR A 102 -43.74 -32.29 22.37
N GLU A 103 -43.80 -32.75 21.12
CA GLU A 103 -44.73 -33.76 20.66
C GLU A 103 -44.61 -35.08 21.47
N LEU A 104 -43.35 -35.54 21.69
CA LEU A 104 -43.11 -36.73 22.50
C LEU A 104 -43.57 -36.56 23.95
N SER A 105 -43.31 -35.42 24.55
CA SER A 105 -43.78 -35.10 25.91
C SER A 105 -45.30 -35.18 26.01
N ASN A 106 -46.03 -34.62 25.02
CA ASN A 106 -47.52 -34.73 24.98
C ASN A 106 -48.00 -36.14 24.82
N GLN A 107 -47.33 -36.96 24.02
CA GLN A 107 -47.66 -38.42 23.87
C GLN A 107 -47.41 -39.15 25.17
N LEU A 108 -46.30 -38.89 25.86
CA LEU A 108 -45.99 -39.51 27.15
C LEU A 108 -46.92 -39.03 28.25
N GLN A 109 -47.44 -37.81 28.21
CA GLN A 109 -48.47 -37.35 29.12
C GLN A 109 -49.74 -38.19 29.01
N SER A 110 -50.16 -38.48 27.79
CA SER A 110 -51.36 -39.33 27.57
C SER A 110 -51.11 -40.79 28.08
N ILE A 111 -49.92 -41.30 27.96
CA ILE A 111 -49.52 -42.63 28.48
C ILE A 111 -49.47 -42.60 30.02
N SER A 112 -48.87 -41.57 30.59
CA SER A 112 -48.75 -41.40 32.05
C SER A 112 -50.11 -41.21 32.71
N ASP A 113 -51.06 -40.53 32.07
CA ASP A 113 -52.41 -40.40 32.56
C ASP A 113 -53.12 -41.77 32.71
N ILE A 114 -52.74 -42.76 31.92
CA ILE A 114 -53.28 -44.12 31.97
C ILE A 114 -52.61 -44.97 33.08
N LEU A 115 -51.24 -44.88 33.18
CA LEU A 115 -50.43 -45.64 34.15
C LEU A 115 -49.37 -44.73 34.78
N PRO A 116 -49.72 -43.86 35.74
CA PRO A 116 -48.84 -42.87 36.31
C PRO A 116 -47.57 -43.49 36.96
N ASP A 117 -47.76 -44.50 37.79
CA ASP A 117 -46.66 -45.14 38.55
C ASP A 117 -45.58 -45.72 37.64
N LYS A 118 -45.91 -46.02 36.40
CA LYS A 118 -45.00 -46.64 35.47
C LYS A 118 -44.31 -45.65 34.56
N TYR A 119 -44.95 -44.54 34.14
CA TYR A 119 -44.50 -43.68 33.07
C TYR A 119 -44.21 -42.25 33.45
N ASP A 120 -44.61 -41.80 34.67
CA ASP A 120 -44.36 -40.42 35.13
C ASP A 120 -42.88 -40.05 35.05
N ARG A 121 -42.02 -40.94 35.51
CA ARG A 121 -40.57 -40.69 35.48
C ARG A 121 -40.01 -40.57 34.08
N LEU A 122 -40.48 -41.38 33.14
CA LEU A 122 -40.06 -41.32 31.73
C LEU A 122 -40.47 -39.97 31.11
N LYS A 123 -41.68 -39.52 31.42
CA LYS A 123 -42.19 -38.20 30.99
C LYS A 123 -41.34 -37.08 31.58
N GLU A 124 -41.05 -37.10 32.87
CA GLU A 124 -40.22 -36.12 33.53
C GLU A 124 -38.80 -36.05 32.90
N ASP A 125 -38.21 -37.16 32.59
CA ASP A 125 -36.88 -37.23 31.91
C ASP A 125 -36.91 -36.58 30.54
N VAL A 126 -37.99 -36.82 29.74
CA VAL A 126 -38.14 -36.19 28.41
C VAL A 126 -38.39 -34.67 28.54
N ASP A 127 -39.22 -34.25 29.51
CA ASP A 127 -39.45 -32.84 29.80
C ASP A 127 -38.13 -32.11 30.19
N GLN A 128 -37.26 -32.77 30.93
CA GLN A 128 -35.96 -32.24 31.31
C GLN A 128 -35.08 -32.04 30.07
N PHE A 129 -35.06 -32.97 29.10
CA PHE A 129 -34.36 -32.80 27.86
C PHE A 129 -34.89 -31.63 27.04
N TYR A 130 -36.21 -31.46 26.97
CA TYR A 130 -36.83 -30.32 26.31
C TYR A 130 -36.39 -28.99 26.89
N TYR A 131 -36.44 -28.84 28.21
CA TYR A 131 -35.99 -27.59 28.86
C TYR A 131 -34.48 -27.35 28.68
N THR A 132 -33.65 -28.38 28.72
CA THR A 132 -32.22 -28.29 28.49
C THR A 132 -31.93 -27.78 27.08
N LEU A 133 -32.64 -28.31 26.05
CA LEU A 133 -32.48 -27.84 24.67
C LEU A 133 -33.09 -26.46 24.42
N ASP A 134 -34.15 -26.09 25.10
CA ASP A 134 -34.73 -24.75 25.04
C ASP A 134 -33.75 -23.72 25.61
N ASP A 135 -33.09 -24.01 26.73
CA ASP A 135 -32.02 -23.19 27.28
C ASP A 135 -30.84 -23.07 26.33
N ALA A 136 -30.42 -24.17 25.69
CA ALA A 136 -29.36 -24.15 24.70
C ALA A 136 -29.72 -23.28 23.47
N LYS A 137 -30.96 -23.33 23.01
CA LYS A 137 -31.47 -22.48 21.94
C LYS A 137 -31.30 -20.99 22.28
N HIS A 138 -31.68 -20.59 23.49
CA HIS A 138 -31.52 -19.22 23.94
C HIS A 138 -30.05 -18.80 24.04
N GLN A 139 -29.17 -19.66 24.57
CA GLN A 139 -27.73 -19.38 24.63
C GLN A 139 -27.14 -19.23 23.23
N LEU A 140 -27.49 -20.10 22.27
CA LEU A 140 -27.02 -19.97 20.88
C LEU A 140 -27.49 -18.67 20.22
N TYR A 141 -28.73 -18.25 20.49
CA TYR A 141 -29.25 -16.98 20.00
C TYR A 141 -28.49 -15.78 20.57
N ASP A 142 -28.23 -15.77 21.88
CA ASP A 142 -27.49 -14.70 22.55
C ASP A 142 -26.06 -14.61 22.02
N GLU A 143 -25.38 -15.75 21.86
CA GLU A 143 -24.04 -15.79 21.27
C GLU A 143 -24.03 -15.32 19.81
N LEU A 144 -25.03 -15.71 19.01
CA LEU A 144 -25.17 -15.28 17.61
C LEU A 144 -25.35 -13.78 17.51
N THR A 145 -26.18 -13.18 18.39
CA THR A 145 -26.41 -11.72 18.40
C THR A 145 -25.22 -10.93 18.91
N ASN A 146 -24.37 -11.52 19.75
CA ASN A 146 -23.13 -10.92 20.27
C ASN A 146 -21.91 -11.13 19.37
N THR A 147 -22.00 -12.00 18.36
CA THR A 147 -20.91 -12.24 17.41
C THR A 147 -21.03 -11.25 16.27
N GLU A 148 -20.11 -10.26 16.25
CA GLU A 148 -20.03 -9.27 15.18
C GLU A 148 -19.10 -9.77 14.06
N PHE A 149 -19.62 -9.72 12.82
CA PHE A 149 -18.87 -9.94 11.61
C PHE A 149 -19.05 -8.73 10.68
N ASP A 150 -17.93 -8.05 10.36
CA ASP A 150 -17.88 -6.91 9.47
C ASP A 150 -17.29 -7.32 8.12
N GLU A 151 -18.17 -7.65 7.16
CA GLU A 151 -17.79 -8.03 5.81
C GLU A 151 -17.11 -6.90 5.06
N GLN A 152 -17.57 -5.67 5.23
CA GLN A 152 -16.99 -4.50 4.56
C GLN A 152 -15.55 -4.29 5.03
N TYR A 153 -15.31 -4.36 6.31
CA TYR A 153 -13.96 -4.22 6.87
C TYR A 153 -13.03 -5.34 6.41
N LEU A 154 -13.51 -6.59 6.34
CA LEU A 154 -12.73 -7.69 5.76
C LEU A 154 -12.34 -7.41 4.31
N ASN A 155 -13.27 -6.95 3.48
CA ASN A 155 -13.00 -6.61 2.09
C ASN A 155 -11.96 -5.49 1.95
N GLU A 156 -11.99 -4.48 2.82
CA GLU A 156 -10.99 -3.40 2.86
C GLU A 156 -9.59 -3.94 3.20
N LEU A 157 -9.48 -4.81 4.20
CA LEU A 157 -8.22 -5.45 4.58
C LEU A 157 -7.66 -6.34 3.46
N GLU A 158 -8.51 -7.14 2.82
CA GLU A 158 -8.12 -7.99 1.68
C GLU A 158 -7.69 -7.16 0.46
N ALA A 159 -8.39 -6.06 0.17
CA ALA A 159 -8.02 -5.14 -0.90
C ALA A 159 -6.63 -4.52 -0.62
N ARG A 160 -6.37 -4.08 0.60
CA ARG A 160 -5.05 -3.58 1.01
C ARG A 160 -3.97 -4.63 0.88
N MET A 161 -4.22 -5.85 1.34
CA MET A 161 -3.30 -6.97 1.20
C MET A 161 -2.96 -7.25 -0.27
N ASN A 162 -3.94 -7.19 -1.16
CA ASN A 162 -3.74 -7.38 -2.60
C ASN A 162 -2.82 -6.31 -3.19
N VAL A 163 -2.98 -5.04 -2.79
CA VAL A 163 -2.08 -3.95 -3.20
C VAL A 163 -0.65 -4.23 -2.78
N LEU A 164 -0.43 -4.57 -1.51
CA LEU A 164 0.91 -4.88 -0.99
C LEU A 164 1.54 -6.09 -1.69
N ASN A 165 0.79 -7.17 -1.89
CA ASN A 165 1.26 -8.36 -2.58
C ASN A 165 1.57 -8.09 -4.06
N SER A 166 0.83 -7.23 -4.73
CA SER A 166 1.09 -6.81 -6.10
C SER A 166 2.41 -6.03 -6.22
N LEU A 167 2.68 -5.12 -5.29
CA LEU A 167 3.94 -4.38 -5.24
C LEU A 167 5.13 -5.30 -4.93
N LYS A 168 4.99 -6.23 -3.98
CA LYS A 168 6.01 -7.23 -3.68
C LYS A 168 6.38 -8.07 -4.91
N ARG A 169 5.39 -8.50 -5.68
CA ARG A 169 5.62 -9.27 -6.92
C ARG A 169 6.25 -8.43 -8.02
N LYS A 170 5.77 -7.20 -8.21
CA LYS A 170 6.26 -6.29 -9.25
C LYS A 170 7.73 -5.97 -9.05
N TYR A 171 8.14 -5.68 -7.82
CA TYR A 171 9.52 -5.27 -7.50
C TYR A 171 10.41 -6.43 -7.01
N GLY A 172 9.85 -7.61 -6.75
CA GLY A 172 10.60 -8.74 -6.21
C GLY A 172 11.21 -8.47 -4.83
N LYS A 173 10.55 -7.68 -3.99
CA LYS A 173 11.03 -7.21 -2.69
C LYS A 173 9.93 -7.30 -1.63
N ASP A 174 10.32 -7.51 -0.38
CA ASP A 174 9.42 -7.38 0.78
C ASP A 174 9.10 -5.90 1.06
N ILE A 175 8.08 -5.63 1.87
CA ILE A 175 7.66 -4.26 2.18
C ILE A 175 8.77 -3.43 2.83
N SER A 176 9.50 -3.99 3.79
CA SER A 176 10.65 -3.33 4.40
C SER A 176 11.75 -2.98 3.38
N GLU A 177 12.01 -3.86 2.43
CA GLU A 177 12.94 -3.62 1.33
C GLU A 177 12.42 -2.56 0.34
N LEU A 178 11.10 -2.51 0.10
CA LEU A 178 10.46 -1.49 -0.74
C LEU A 178 10.54 -0.10 -0.12
N ILE A 179 10.42 0.02 1.20
CA ILE A 179 10.60 1.28 1.92
C ILE A 179 12.04 1.80 1.72
N VAL A 180 13.03 0.94 1.90
CA VAL A 180 14.44 1.29 1.64
C VAL A 180 14.69 1.60 0.16
N TYR A 181 14.04 0.88 -0.73
CA TYR A 181 14.13 1.11 -2.17
C TYR A 181 13.54 2.47 -2.57
N GLN A 182 12.43 2.89 -1.96
CA GLN A 182 11.84 4.21 -2.16
C GLN A 182 12.82 5.33 -1.80
N ASP A 183 13.54 5.21 -0.67
CA ASP A 183 14.57 6.18 -0.27
C ASP A 183 15.73 6.25 -1.30
N LYS A 184 16.14 5.10 -1.83
CA LYS A 184 17.15 5.05 -2.89
C LYS A 184 16.70 5.69 -4.20
N LEU A 185 15.43 5.53 -4.56
CA LEU A 185 14.84 6.18 -5.73
C LEU A 185 14.87 7.69 -5.57
N ASP A 186 14.51 8.20 -4.39
CA ASP A 186 14.54 9.64 -4.09
C ASP A 186 15.97 10.19 -4.21
N ASP A 187 16.95 9.51 -3.64
CA ASP A 187 18.35 9.90 -3.74
C ASP A 187 18.86 9.93 -5.20
N GLU A 188 18.48 8.94 -6.02
CA GLU A 188 18.87 8.90 -7.43
C GLU A 188 18.18 10.00 -8.24
N ILE A 189 16.89 10.26 -8.00
CA ILE A 189 16.14 11.35 -8.63
C ILE A 189 16.81 12.69 -8.34
N ASN A 190 17.10 12.95 -7.06
CA ASN A 190 17.74 14.20 -6.64
C ASN A 190 19.12 14.40 -7.29
N LYS A 191 19.91 13.34 -7.43
CA LYS A 191 21.22 13.41 -8.11
C LYS A 191 21.07 13.79 -9.59
N ILE A 192 20.09 13.21 -10.29
CA ILE A 192 19.86 13.49 -11.71
C ILE A 192 19.32 14.91 -11.89
N GLU A 193 18.39 15.36 -11.04
CA GLU A 193 17.83 16.73 -11.10
C GLU A 193 18.92 17.78 -10.82
N ASN A 194 19.79 17.57 -9.84
CA ASN A 194 20.92 18.46 -9.58
C ASN A 194 21.89 18.53 -10.76
N TYR A 195 22.05 17.44 -11.49
CA TYR A 195 22.86 17.39 -12.71
C TYR A 195 22.22 18.24 -13.84
N GLU A 196 20.89 18.12 -14.04
CA GLU A 196 20.17 18.94 -15.02
C GLU A 196 20.26 20.44 -14.70
N GLU A 197 20.15 20.81 -13.42
CA GLU A 197 20.31 22.20 -12.98
C GLU A 197 21.71 22.73 -13.27
N SER A 198 22.74 21.91 -13.00
CA SER A 198 24.14 22.27 -13.32
C SER A 198 24.36 22.45 -14.82
N THR A 199 23.75 21.62 -15.65
CA THR A 199 23.80 21.72 -17.10
C THR A 199 23.11 22.99 -17.61
N SER A 200 21.97 23.36 -17.03
CA SER A 200 21.26 24.60 -17.37
C SER A 200 22.07 25.85 -17.01
N GLN A 201 22.66 25.88 -15.84
CA GLN A 201 23.56 26.97 -15.41
C GLN A 201 24.76 27.12 -16.35
N LEU A 202 25.35 25.99 -16.76
CA LEU A 202 26.47 25.98 -17.68
C LEU A 202 26.11 26.56 -19.07
N ARG A 203 24.91 26.29 -19.57
CA ARG A 203 24.39 26.90 -20.81
C ARG A 203 24.27 28.41 -20.69
N GLU A 204 23.77 28.94 -19.58
CA GLU A 204 23.64 30.37 -19.33
C GLU A 204 25.04 31.05 -19.25
N GLU A 205 26.00 30.37 -18.58
CA GLU A 205 27.39 30.86 -18.53
C GLU A 205 28.03 30.95 -19.93
N ILE A 206 27.81 29.92 -20.76
CA ILE A 206 28.32 29.89 -22.15
C ILE A 206 27.72 30.99 -22.98
N GLU A 207 26.42 31.25 -22.88
CA GLU A 207 25.75 32.36 -23.57
C GLU A 207 26.32 33.72 -23.16
N SER A 208 26.51 33.92 -21.85
CA SER A 208 27.14 35.15 -21.33
C SER A 208 28.58 35.33 -21.81
N LEU A 209 29.38 34.28 -21.85
CA LEU A 209 30.75 34.30 -22.36
C LEU A 209 30.79 34.55 -23.87
N TYR A 210 29.86 33.98 -24.63
CA TYR A 210 29.72 34.22 -26.05
C TYR A 210 29.45 35.71 -26.33
N ASP A 211 28.52 36.33 -25.61
CA ASP A 211 28.22 37.75 -25.73
C ASP A 211 29.41 38.66 -25.41
N LYS A 212 30.22 38.26 -24.39
CA LYS A 212 31.43 39.02 -24.05
C LYS A 212 32.47 38.88 -25.15
N VAL A 213 32.74 37.69 -25.64
CA VAL A 213 33.68 37.46 -26.76
C VAL A 213 33.27 38.25 -27.99
N PHE A 214 31.95 38.26 -28.31
CA PHE A 214 31.43 39.00 -29.46
C PHE A 214 31.60 40.53 -29.30
N LYS A 215 31.38 41.07 -28.09
CA LYS A 215 31.57 42.49 -27.80
C LYS A 215 33.03 42.89 -27.82
N LEU A 216 33.93 42.05 -27.32
CA LEU A 216 35.39 42.29 -27.35
C LEU A 216 35.92 42.18 -28.79
N GLY A 217 35.46 41.21 -29.57
CA GLY A 217 35.88 41.05 -30.98
C GLY A 217 35.42 42.21 -31.87
N LYS A 218 34.33 42.90 -31.54
CA LYS A 218 33.89 44.12 -32.26
C LYS A 218 34.75 45.35 -31.95
N LYS A 219 35.45 45.33 -30.82
CA LYS A 219 36.32 46.45 -30.40
C LYS A 219 37.75 46.29 -30.86
N LEU A 220 38.16 45.06 -31.24
CA LEU A 220 39.43 44.75 -31.92
C LEU A 220 39.39 45.10 -33.39
#